data_db5905d8487dd61b1c3ef97182ce6cee
#
_entry.id   db5905d8487dd61b1c3ef97182ce6cee
#
_cell.length_a   1.000
_cell.length_b   1.000
_cell.length_c   1.000
_cell.angle_alpha   90.00
_cell.angle_beta   90.00
_cell.angle_gamma   90.00
#
_symmetry.space_group_name_H-M   'P 1'
#
loop_
_entity.id
_entity.type
_entity.pdbx_description
1 polymer ?
#
loop_
_entity_poly.entity_id
_entity_poly.type
_entity_poly.pdbx_seq_one_letter_code
_entity_poly.pdbx_strand_id
1 'polypeptide(L)'
;MATQAQVDANQANSQKSTGPKTEEGKATSSRNRLSHGFASSTRFVKGEDPAEFNLLLDDLIAEHQPATPTEQILVEQMAHHHWISMRATRLQDSIVASYLMTGLTPVQLGLFIRYQTSAERSFHKAHTELLKARKQRENSKIGFESKKPEVTPEAPPKPEPKTPFPTPAEPQEPNIAQEIAWLMSVKPEQRRAKNL
;
A
#
# COMPACT_ATOMS: atom_id res chain seq x y z
N MET A 1 -13.49 -19.94 -9.72
CA MET A 1 -13.04 -21.34 -9.81
C MET A 1 -11.93 -21.41 -10.87
N ALA A 2 -10.86 -22.18 -10.63
CA ALA A 2 -9.81 -22.37 -11.64
C ALA A 2 -10.35 -23.18 -12.81
N THR A 3 -9.96 -22.85 -14.04
CA THR A 3 -10.31 -23.63 -15.23
C THR A 3 -9.50 -24.93 -15.29
N GLN A 4 -9.98 -25.97 -15.96
CA GLN A 4 -9.25 -27.24 -16.11
C GLN A 4 -7.85 -27.02 -16.70
N ALA A 5 -7.71 -26.16 -17.69
CA ALA A 5 -6.42 -25.81 -18.28
C ALA A 5 -5.44 -25.20 -17.27
N GLN A 6 -5.93 -24.39 -16.32
CA GLN A 6 -5.10 -23.85 -15.21
C GLN A 6 -4.66 -24.94 -14.22
N VAL A 7 -5.54 -25.90 -13.93
CA VAL A 7 -5.23 -27.02 -13.05
C VAL A 7 -4.14 -27.90 -13.70
N ASP A 8 -4.29 -28.23 -14.98
CA ASP A 8 -3.34 -29.07 -15.73
C ASP A 8 -1.97 -28.39 -15.85
N ALA A 9 -1.95 -27.07 -16.15
CA ALA A 9 -0.72 -26.28 -16.18
C ALA A 9 -0.02 -26.22 -14.82
N ASN A 10 -0.76 -26.03 -13.74
CA ASN A 10 -0.21 -26.00 -12.38
C ASN A 10 0.36 -27.37 -11.98
N GLN A 11 -0.31 -28.46 -12.37
CA GLN A 11 0.15 -29.83 -12.12
C GLN A 11 1.44 -30.15 -12.89
N ALA A 12 1.52 -29.75 -14.16
CA ALA A 12 2.73 -29.89 -14.98
C ALA A 12 3.90 -29.05 -14.41
N ASN A 13 3.63 -27.82 -13.94
CA ASN A 13 4.63 -26.96 -13.32
C ASN A 13 5.10 -27.48 -11.95
N SER A 14 4.22 -28.09 -11.18
CA SER A 14 4.59 -28.68 -9.89
C SER A 14 5.60 -29.82 -10.02
N GLN A 15 5.56 -30.58 -11.10
CA GLN A 15 6.54 -31.65 -11.40
C GLN A 15 7.91 -31.10 -11.80
N LYS A 16 7.97 -29.87 -12.35
CA LYS A 16 9.21 -29.16 -12.69
C LYS A 16 9.78 -28.36 -11.53
N SER A 17 9.06 -28.31 -10.41
CA SER A 17 9.47 -27.58 -9.21
C SER A 17 10.76 -28.16 -8.62
N THR A 18 11.77 -27.30 -8.43
CA THR A 18 13.06 -27.62 -7.83
C THR A 18 13.10 -27.51 -6.32
N GLY A 19 11.94 -27.42 -5.65
CA GLY A 19 11.84 -27.36 -4.20
C GLY A 19 12.43 -28.59 -3.51
N PRO A 20 12.81 -28.48 -2.21
CA PRO A 20 13.44 -29.56 -1.47
C PRO A 20 12.50 -30.76 -1.37
N LYS A 21 12.99 -31.96 -1.76
CA LYS A 21 12.22 -33.20 -1.76
C LYS A 21 12.44 -34.02 -0.48
N THR A 22 13.59 -33.84 0.19
CA THR A 22 13.93 -34.55 1.42
C THR A 22 13.37 -33.82 2.66
N GLU A 23 13.11 -34.54 3.75
CA GLU A 23 12.65 -33.93 5.00
C GLU A 23 13.70 -32.97 5.58
N GLU A 24 14.98 -33.29 5.48
CA GLU A 24 16.08 -32.40 5.89
C GLU A 24 16.14 -31.14 5.00
N GLY A 25 15.94 -31.28 3.69
CA GLY A 25 15.87 -30.15 2.76
C GLY A 25 14.68 -29.24 3.03
N LYS A 26 13.52 -29.81 3.34
CA LYS A 26 12.32 -29.05 3.76
C LYS A 26 12.55 -28.31 5.06
N ALA A 27 13.16 -28.99 6.07
CA ALA A 27 13.51 -28.38 7.34
C ALA A 27 14.51 -27.23 7.18
N THR A 28 15.54 -27.42 6.33
CA THR A 28 16.54 -26.38 6.02
C THR A 28 15.88 -25.20 5.30
N SER A 29 15.04 -25.45 4.30
CA SER A 29 14.30 -24.41 3.57
C SER A 29 13.35 -23.64 4.49
N SER A 30 12.68 -24.33 5.42
CA SER A 30 11.84 -23.71 6.44
C SER A 30 12.65 -22.82 7.39
N ARG A 31 13.86 -23.25 7.79
CA ARG A 31 14.77 -22.46 8.65
C ARG A 31 15.31 -21.22 7.94
N ASN A 32 15.57 -21.30 6.64
CA ASN A 32 16.04 -20.14 5.85
C ASN A 32 15.02 -18.99 5.90
N ARG A 33 13.72 -19.29 5.99
CA ARG A 33 12.65 -18.31 6.19
C ARG A 33 12.73 -17.62 7.55
N LEU A 34 13.34 -18.27 8.55
CA LEU A 34 13.48 -17.76 9.91
C LEU A 34 14.78 -16.96 10.14
N SER A 35 15.70 -16.91 9.15
CA SER A 35 17.03 -16.32 9.33
C SER A 35 16.99 -14.84 9.79
N HIS A 36 15.98 -14.09 9.36
CA HIS A 36 15.77 -12.69 9.76
C HIS A 36 14.36 -12.41 10.31
N GLY A 37 13.47 -13.43 10.37
CA GLY A 37 12.16 -13.38 11.00
C GLY A 37 11.09 -12.49 10.37
N PHE A 38 11.35 -11.82 9.23
CA PHE A 38 10.36 -10.92 8.61
C PHE A 38 9.16 -11.65 7.98
N ALA A 39 9.37 -12.89 7.51
CA ALA A 39 8.33 -13.74 6.95
C ALA A 39 7.90 -14.86 7.91
N SER A 40 8.31 -14.80 9.18
CA SER A 40 7.97 -15.77 10.19
C SER A 40 6.56 -15.53 10.71
N SER A 41 5.87 -16.62 11.06
CA SER A 41 4.65 -16.56 11.85
C SER A 41 4.91 -16.23 13.32
N THR A 42 6.16 -16.35 13.76
CA THR A 42 6.56 -15.98 15.13
C THR A 42 6.76 -14.47 15.23
N ARG A 43 6.12 -13.87 16.24
CA ARG A 43 6.24 -12.41 16.47
C ARG A 43 7.67 -12.00 16.83
N PHE A 44 8.40 -12.86 17.54
CA PHE A 44 9.75 -12.59 18.03
C PHE A 44 10.76 -13.55 17.41
N VAL A 45 11.97 -13.06 17.18
CA VAL A 45 13.11 -13.86 16.75
C VAL A 45 14.11 -13.99 17.90
N LYS A 46 15.04 -14.95 17.77
CA LYS A 46 16.08 -15.16 18.79
C LYS A 46 16.89 -13.88 19.02
N GLY A 47 16.96 -13.44 20.27
CA GLY A 47 17.67 -12.22 20.68
C GLY A 47 16.77 -10.98 20.82
N GLU A 48 15.48 -11.12 20.58
CA GLU A 48 14.48 -10.07 20.89
C GLU A 48 13.83 -10.34 22.25
N ASP A 49 13.61 -9.29 23.01
CA ASP A 49 12.91 -9.36 24.28
C ASP A 49 11.41 -9.06 24.10
N PRO A 50 10.52 -10.02 24.39
CA PRO A 50 9.08 -9.76 24.35
C PRO A 50 8.62 -8.65 25.30
N ALA A 51 9.35 -8.40 26.39
CA ALA A 51 9.01 -7.33 27.32
C ALA A 51 9.15 -5.93 26.68
N GLU A 52 10.18 -5.71 25.86
CA GLU A 52 10.34 -4.45 25.12
C GLU A 52 9.16 -4.19 24.15
N PHE A 53 8.68 -5.25 23.50
CA PHE A 53 7.51 -5.14 22.63
C PHE A 53 6.24 -4.82 23.42
N ASN A 54 6.06 -5.45 24.57
CA ASN A 54 4.87 -5.19 25.40
C ASN A 54 4.89 -3.75 25.94
N LEU A 55 6.04 -3.24 26.35
CA LEU A 55 6.17 -1.83 26.74
C LEU A 55 5.79 -0.88 25.58
N LEU A 56 6.30 -1.13 24.38
CA LEU A 56 5.93 -0.35 23.19
C LEU A 56 4.41 -0.40 22.92
N LEU A 57 3.80 -1.57 23.06
CA LEU A 57 2.36 -1.74 22.86
C LEU A 57 1.57 -0.99 23.95
N ASP A 58 1.97 -1.10 25.22
CA ASP A 58 1.33 -0.41 26.33
C ASP A 58 1.42 1.11 26.16
N ASP A 59 2.57 1.63 25.74
CA ASP A 59 2.78 3.07 25.46
C ASP A 59 1.84 3.55 24.34
N LEU A 60 1.72 2.78 23.24
CA LEU A 60 0.83 3.11 22.13
C LEU A 60 -0.65 3.01 22.54
N ILE A 61 -1.03 2.06 23.39
CA ILE A 61 -2.37 1.96 23.95
C ILE A 61 -2.66 3.17 24.85
N ALA A 62 -1.70 3.56 25.69
CA ALA A 62 -1.83 4.72 26.57
C ALA A 62 -1.95 6.04 25.78
N GLU A 63 -1.16 6.21 24.70
CA GLU A 63 -1.23 7.39 23.83
C GLU A 63 -2.55 7.45 23.06
N HIS A 64 -2.90 6.33 22.43
CA HIS A 64 -4.03 6.32 21.52
C HIS A 64 -5.37 6.00 22.18
N GLN A 65 -5.43 5.42 23.38
CA GLN A 65 -6.65 5.09 24.13
C GLN A 65 -7.76 4.49 23.24
N PRO A 66 -7.54 3.31 22.63
CA PRO A 66 -8.53 2.70 21.73
C PRO A 66 -9.83 2.40 22.48
N ALA A 67 -10.94 2.90 21.97
CA ALA A 67 -12.25 2.72 22.60
C ALA A 67 -13.07 1.57 21.99
N THR A 68 -12.63 1.02 20.85
CA THR A 68 -13.28 -0.10 20.18
C THR A 68 -12.28 -1.21 19.87
N PRO A 69 -12.73 -2.48 19.71
CA PRO A 69 -11.84 -3.57 19.32
C PRO A 69 -11.13 -3.31 17.99
N THR A 70 -11.79 -2.63 17.04
CA THR A 70 -11.17 -2.25 15.76
C THR A 70 -10.02 -1.27 15.97
N GLU A 71 -10.19 -0.26 16.81
CA GLU A 71 -9.13 0.68 17.16
C GLU A 71 -7.98 -0.03 17.88
N GLN A 72 -8.29 -0.99 18.77
CA GLN A 72 -7.26 -1.79 19.45
C GLN A 72 -6.43 -2.62 18.46
N ILE A 73 -7.09 -3.31 17.51
CA ILE A 73 -6.39 -4.07 16.46
C ILE A 73 -5.47 -3.16 15.65
N LEU A 74 -5.90 -1.95 15.33
CA LEU A 74 -5.08 -0.99 14.58
C LEU A 74 -3.87 -0.53 15.39
N VAL A 75 -4.00 -0.29 16.70
CA VAL A 75 -2.88 0.05 17.58
C VAL A 75 -1.91 -1.13 17.71
N GLU A 76 -2.40 -2.36 17.84
CA GLU A 76 -1.55 -3.55 17.84
C GLU A 76 -0.79 -3.74 16.51
N GLN A 77 -1.43 -3.44 15.38
CA GLN A 77 -0.76 -3.43 14.08
C GLN A 77 0.32 -2.36 13.99
N MET A 78 0.09 -1.17 14.55
CA MET A 78 1.11 -0.12 14.63
C MET A 78 2.31 -0.59 15.44
N ALA A 79 2.10 -1.15 16.63
CA ALA A 79 3.18 -1.71 17.45
C ALA A 79 3.97 -2.78 16.70
N HIS A 80 3.27 -3.71 16.03
CA HIS A 80 3.90 -4.78 15.26
C HIS A 80 4.73 -4.24 14.10
N HIS A 81 4.21 -3.31 13.32
CA HIS A 81 4.94 -2.75 12.17
C HIS A 81 6.13 -1.91 12.62
N HIS A 82 6.00 -1.15 13.71
CA HIS A 82 7.14 -0.42 14.29
C HIS A 82 8.23 -1.39 14.76
N TRP A 83 7.85 -2.49 15.41
CA TRP A 83 8.78 -3.54 15.86
C TRP A 83 9.56 -4.16 14.69
N ILE A 84 8.87 -4.45 13.57
CA ILE A 84 9.50 -4.94 12.34
C ILE A 84 10.48 -3.91 11.76
N SER A 85 10.14 -2.62 11.77
CA SER A 85 11.03 -1.55 11.32
C SER A 85 12.29 -1.46 12.19
N MET A 86 12.14 -1.49 13.52
CA MET A 86 13.28 -1.52 14.46
C MET A 86 14.19 -2.74 14.24
N ARG A 87 13.60 -3.93 14.04
CA ARG A 87 14.35 -5.15 13.69
C ARG A 87 15.17 -4.96 12.42
N ALA A 88 14.55 -4.40 11.38
CA ALA A 88 15.23 -4.14 10.11
C ALA A 88 16.40 -3.17 10.29
N THR A 89 16.24 -2.13 11.08
CA THR A 89 17.29 -1.16 11.40
C THR A 89 18.44 -1.84 12.15
N ARG A 90 18.17 -2.61 13.22
CA ARG A 90 19.20 -3.34 13.97
C ARG A 90 20.02 -4.28 13.07
N LEU A 91 19.36 -4.95 12.12
CA LEU A 91 20.02 -5.83 11.16
C LEU A 91 20.86 -5.05 10.14
N GLN A 92 20.40 -3.88 9.69
CA GLN A 92 21.18 -2.99 8.84
C GLN A 92 22.45 -2.52 9.55
N ASP A 93 22.33 -2.06 10.80
CA ASP A 93 23.45 -1.62 11.63
C ASP A 93 24.48 -2.72 11.83
N SER A 94 24.02 -3.95 12.11
CA SER A 94 24.87 -5.14 12.25
C SER A 94 25.64 -5.45 10.96
N ILE A 95 24.98 -5.33 9.80
CA ILE A 95 25.63 -5.55 8.49
C ILE A 95 26.65 -4.45 8.21
N VAL A 96 26.32 -3.19 8.46
CA VAL A 96 27.24 -2.07 8.26
C VAL A 96 28.47 -2.22 9.16
N ALA A 97 28.26 -2.57 10.42
CA ALA A 97 29.38 -2.83 11.34
C ALA A 97 30.27 -3.99 10.85
N SER A 98 29.66 -5.09 10.38
CA SER A 98 30.41 -6.20 9.79
C SER A 98 31.19 -5.82 8.54
N TYR A 99 30.60 -5.02 7.65
CA TYR A 99 31.24 -4.50 6.45
C TYR A 99 32.49 -3.66 6.80
N LEU A 100 32.37 -2.76 7.77
CA LEU A 100 33.50 -1.94 8.22
C LEU A 100 34.66 -2.77 8.77
N MET A 101 34.36 -3.94 9.35
CA MET A 101 35.38 -4.83 9.89
C MET A 101 35.99 -5.78 8.85
N THR A 102 35.22 -6.26 7.88
CA THR A 102 35.62 -7.34 6.98
C THR A 102 35.82 -6.90 5.53
N GLY A 103 35.30 -5.74 5.13
CA GLY A 103 35.30 -5.26 3.75
C GLY A 103 34.39 -6.05 2.79
N LEU A 104 33.58 -7.01 3.30
CA LEU A 104 32.71 -7.84 2.48
C LEU A 104 31.40 -7.08 2.16
N THR A 105 31.04 -7.06 0.87
CA THR A 105 29.83 -6.35 0.40
C THR A 105 28.55 -6.96 0.99
N PRO A 106 27.70 -6.19 1.65
CA PRO A 106 26.49 -6.72 2.30
C PRO A 106 25.36 -6.94 1.28
N VAL A 107 25.27 -8.17 0.77
CA VAL A 107 24.23 -8.55 -0.22
C VAL A 107 22.80 -8.39 0.31
N GLN A 108 22.60 -8.50 1.63
CA GLN A 108 21.27 -8.49 2.25
C GLN A 108 20.78 -7.09 2.66
N LEU A 109 21.63 -6.06 2.60
CA LEU A 109 21.26 -4.71 3.02
C LEU A 109 20.02 -4.16 2.29
N GLY A 110 19.98 -4.32 0.97
CA GLY A 110 18.82 -3.89 0.17
C GLY A 110 17.52 -4.63 0.50
N LEU A 111 17.61 -5.86 1.01
CA LEU A 111 16.46 -6.61 1.50
C LEU A 111 15.92 -5.98 2.79
N PHE A 112 16.78 -5.67 3.75
CA PHE A 112 16.36 -5.09 5.04
C PHE A 112 15.82 -3.67 4.88
N ILE A 113 16.39 -2.86 3.99
CA ILE A 113 15.83 -1.54 3.63
C ILE A 113 14.40 -1.68 3.08
N ARG A 114 14.13 -2.67 2.22
CA ARG A 114 12.77 -2.91 1.72
C ARG A 114 11.80 -3.33 2.82
N TYR A 115 12.23 -4.18 3.76
CA TYR A 115 11.39 -4.57 4.90
C TYR A 115 11.11 -3.38 5.81
N GLN A 116 12.11 -2.55 6.11
CA GLN A 116 11.95 -1.33 6.88
C GLN A 116 10.91 -0.40 6.22
N THR A 117 11.12 -0.05 4.96
CA THR A 117 10.20 0.83 4.21
C THR A 117 8.78 0.27 4.14
N SER A 118 8.63 -1.05 3.96
CA SER A 118 7.33 -1.70 3.94
C SER A 118 6.64 -1.63 5.31
N ALA A 119 7.38 -1.85 6.39
CA ALA A 119 6.89 -1.79 7.75
C ALA A 119 6.46 -0.36 8.13
N GLU A 120 7.27 0.65 7.78
CA GLU A 120 6.95 2.07 8.00
C GLU A 120 5.68 2.48 7.25
N ARG A 121 5.53 2.10 5.99
CA ARG A 121 4.29 2.35 5.21
C ARG A 121 3.08 1.69 5.86
N SER A 122 3.24 0.47 6.36
CA SER A 122 2.16 -0.27 7.03
C SER A 122 1.78 0.36 8.37
N PHE A 123 2.77 0.87 9.13
CA PHE A 123 2.55 1.67 10.33
C PHE A 123 1.71 2.91 10.02
N HIS A 124 2.12 3.72 9.05
CA HIS A 124 1.40 4.93 8.67
C HIS A 124 0.00 4.63 8.14
N LYS A 125 -0.18 3.51 7.43
CA LYS A 125 -1.49 3.06 6.99
C LYS A 125 -2.39 2.72 8.18
N ALA A 126 -1.91 1.93 9.14
CA ALA A 126 -2.67 1.58 10.34
C ALA A 126 -3.04 2.82 11.15
N HIS A 127 -2.11 3.77 11.32
CA HIS A 127 -2.38 5.04 11.98
C HIS A 127 -3.46 5.87 11.25
N THR A 128 -3.37 5.97 9.93
CA THR A 128 -4.39 6.68 9.12
C THR A 128 -5.77 6.04 9.25
N GLU A 129 -5.85 4.71 9.24
CA GLU A 129 -7.11 3.98 9.42
C GLU A 129 -7.65 4.16 10.85
N LEU A 130 -6.79 4.23 11.87
CA LEU A 130 -7.18 4.55 13.24
C LEU A 130 -7.84 5.93 13.34
N LEU A 131 -7.26 6.95 12.71
CA LEU A 131 -7.83 8.30 12.68
C LEU A 131 -9.17 8.34 11.95
N LYS A 132 -9.32 7.58 10.86
CA LYS A 132 -10.59 7.46 10.14
C LYS A 132 -11.65 6.76 10.99
N ALA A 133 -11.31 5.66 11.66
CA ALA A 133 -12.21 4.93 12.52
C ALA A 133 -12.74 5.81 13.67
N ARG A 134 -11.88 6.62 14.28
CA ARG A 134 -12.25 7.61 15.30
C ARG A 134 -13.20 8.65 14.77
N LYS A 135 -12.87 9.26 13.64
CA LYS A 135 -13.73 10.26 13.00
C LYS A 135 -15.11 9.69 12.66
N GLN A 136 -15.16 8.46 12.17
CA GLN A 136 -16.42 7.77 11.86
C GLN A 136 -17.24 7.50 13.14
N ARG A 137 -16.59 7.08 14.24
CA ARG A 137 -17.23 6.89 15.54
C ARG A 137 -17.79 8.19 16.10
N GLU A 138 -17.04 9.29 16.01
CA GLU A 138 -17.50 10.61 16.43
C GLU A 138 -18.70 11.08 15.61
N ASN A 139 -18.65 10.93 14.30
CA ASN A 139 -19.74 11.28 13.40
C ASN A 139 -21.00 10.41 13.64
N SER A 140 -20.84 9.14 14.02
CA SER A 140 -21.99 8.28 14.35
C SER A 140 -22.60 8.58 15.73
N LYS A 141 -21.83 9.18 16.67
CA LYS A 141 -22.34 9.66 17.96
C LYS A 141 -23.09 10.99 17.83
N ILE A 142 -22.71 11.82 16.87
CA ILE A 142 -23.50 12.97 16.42
C ILE A 142 -24.62 12.36 15.58
N GLY A 143 -25.66 11.84 16.27
CA GLY A 143 -26.83 11.29 15.62
C GLY A 143 -27.28 12.29 14.57
N PHE A 144 -27.68 11.79 13.40
CA PHE A 144 -28.43 12.54 12.42
C PHE A 144 -29.71 13.03 13.13
N GLU A 145 -29.66 14.17 13.78
CA GLU A 145 -30.82 14.99 13.84
C GLU A 145 -31.18 15.30 12.40
N SER A 146 -32.06 14.51 11.83
CA SER A 146 -32.75 14.87 10.60
C SER A 146 -33.27 16.27 10.87
N LYS A 147 -32.59 17.29 10.33
CA LYS A 147 -33.18 18.60 10.21
C LYS A 147 -34.52 18.33 9.53
N LYS A 148 -35.59 18.26 10.33
CA LYS A 148 -36.95 18.23 9.85
C LYS A 148 -36.98 19.33 8.78
N PRO A 149 -37.35 19.02 7.53
CA PRO A 149 -37.36 20.07 6.52
C PRO A 149 -38.21 21.19 7.08
N GLU A 150 -37.56 22.30 7.38
CA GLU A 150 -38.21 23.55 7.72
C GLU A 150 -39.09 23.81 6.52
N VAL A 151 -40.43 23.77 6.75
CA VAL A 151 -41.42 24.09 5.71
C VAL A 151 -41.14 25.53 5.34
N THR A 152 -40.33 25.69 4.29
CA THR A 152 -40.07 26.98 3.67
C THR A 152 -41.40 27.48 3.15
N PRO A 153 -41.85 28.70 3.54
CA PRO A 153 -43.05 29.28 2.95
C PRO A 153 -42.91 29.26 1.43
N GLU A 154 -43.95 28.82 0.77
CA GLU A 154 -44.12 28.63 -0.65
C GLU A 154 -43.47 29.78 -1.43
N ALA A 155 -42.36 29.45 -2.14
CA ALA A 155 -41.68 30.41 -2.97
C ALA A 155 -42.60 30.82 -4.15
N PRO A 156 -42.61 32.07 -4.59
CA PRO A 156 -43.42 32.52 -5.73
C PRO A 156 -43.10 31.70 -6.98
N PRO A 157 -44.07 31.52 -7.91
CA PRO A 157 -43.94 30.64 -9.07
C PRO A 157 -42.70 30.98 -9.89
N LYS A 158 -41.89 29.95 -10.16
CA LYS A 158 -40.67 30.05 -11.03
C LYS A 158 -41.10 30.63 -12.39
N PRO A 159 -40.32 31.61 -12.93
CA PRO A 159 -40.48 31.98 -14.31
C PRO A 159 -40.09 30.80 -15.21
N GLU A 160 -40.80 30.65 -16.33
CA GLU A 160 -40.64 29.59 -17.31
C GLU A 160 -39.19 29.49 -17.82
N PRO A 161 -38.70 28.29 -18.16
CA PRO A 161 -37.31 28.07 -18.55
C PRO A 161 -37.05 28.80 -19.88
N LYS A 162 -36.20 29.80 -19.81
CA LYS A 162 -35.58 30.38 -21.00
C LYS A 162 -34.73 29.32 -21.69
N THR A 163 -34.85 29.24 -23.01
CA THR A 163 -34.15 28.42 -23.98
C THR A 163 -32.78 27.90 -23.57
N PRO A 164 -32.47 26.64 -23.87
CA PRO A 164 -31.20 26.04 -23.47
C PRO A 164 -30.01 26.78 -24.06
N PHE A 165 -29.03 27.07 -23.21
CA PHE A 165 -27.71 27.55 -23.65
C PHE A 165 -27.15 26.60 -24.70
N PRO A 166 -26.52 27.12 -25.78
CA PRO A 166 -25.85 26.27 -26.73
C PRO A 166 -24.75 25.49 -26.00
N THR A 167 -24.81 24.17 -26.09
CA THR A 167 -23.78 23.26 -25.61
C THR A 167 -22.44 23.67 -26.21
N PRO A 168 -21.35 23.81 -25.40
CA PRO A 168 -20.04 24.01 -25.98
C PRO A 168 -19.73 22.85 -26.92
N ALA A 169 -19.33 23.15 -28.15
CA ALA A 169 -18.91 22.15 -29.12
C ALA A 169 -17.82 21.26 -28.49
N GLU A 170 -18.02 19.95 -28.54
CA GLU A 170 -16.98 18.97 -28.20
C GLU A 170 -15.68 19.33 -28.94
N PRO A 171 -14.52 19.30 -28.27
CA PRO A 171 -13.24 19.46 -28.96
C PRO A 171 -13.13 18.37 -30.01
N GLN A 172 -13.13 18.74 -31.26
CA GLN A 172 -12.89 17.81 -32.36
C GLN A 172 -11.50 17.24 -32.19
N GLU A 173 -11.42 15.92 -32.03
CA GLU A 173 -10.14 15.22 -32.04
C GLU A 173 -9.39 15.56 -33.33
N PRO A 174 -8.07 15.87 -33.26
CA PRO A 174 -7.29 16.17 -34.42
C PRO A 174 -7.36 15.00 -35.40
N ASN A 175 -7.81 15.25 -36.61
CA ASN A 175 -7.91 14.23 -37.66
C ASN A 175 -6.49 13.82 -38.10
N ILE A 176 -5.94 12.84 -37.45
CA ILE A 176 -4.59 12.32 -37.67
C ILE A 176 -4.35 11.96 -39.15
N ALA A 177 -5.41 11.50 -39.83
CA ALA A 177 -5.33 11.19 -41.27
C ALA A 177 -5.04 12.43 -42.13
N GLN A 178 -5.62 13.60 -41.80
CA GLN A 178 -5.32 14.86 -42.51
C GLN A 178 -3.92 15.37 -42.19
N GLU A 179 -3.44 15.18 -40.98
CA GLU A 179 -2.11 15.61 -40.58
C GLU A 179 -1.02 14.75 -41.26
N ILE A 180 -1.24 13.43 -41.35
CA ILE A 180 -0.38 12.52 -42.10
C ILE A 180 -0.38 12.85 -43.60
N ALA A 181 -1.54 13.10 -44.19
CA ALA A 181 -1.63 13.51 -45.61
C ALA A 181 -0.90 14.83 -45.89
N TRP A 182 -0.97 15.79 -44.98
CA TRP A 182 -0.23 17.04 -45.08
C TRP A 182 1.29 16.82 -44.99
N LEU A 183 1.73 16.02 -44.02
CA LEU A 183 3.15 15.64 -43.82
C LEU A 183 3.76 14.94 -45.04
N MET A 184 2.96 14.16 -45.77
CA MET A 184 3.40 13.48 -47.00
C MET A 184 3.46 14.40 -48.22
N SER A 185 2.69 15.47 -48.24
CA SER A 185 2.59 16.42 -49.38
C SER A 185 3.62 17.56 -49.33
N VAL A 186 4.20 17.84 -48.17
CA VAL A 186 5.10 18.99 -47.93
C VAL A 186 6.57 18.60 -48.11
N LYS A 187 7.30 19.37 -48.93
CA LYS A 187 8.75 19.20 -49.16
C LYS A 187 9.56 19.34 -47.85
N PRO A 188 10.68 18.62 -47.69
CA PRO A 188 11.43 18.56 -46.44
C PRO A 188 11.90 19.90 -45.88
N GLU A 189 12.06 20.90 -46.69
CA GLU A 189 12.47 22.25 -46.28
C GLU A 189 11.39 23.02 -45.51
N GLN A 190 10.11 22.71 -45.71
CA GLN A 190 8.97 23.38 -45.06
C GLN A 190 8.53 22.74 -43.76
N ARG A 191 9.05 21.55 -43.43
CA ARG A 191 8.74 20.83 -42.19
C ARG A 191 9.38 21.44 -40.92
N ARG A 192 10.46 22.23 -41.12
CA ARG A 192 11.20 22.85 -40.01
C ARG A 192 10.56 24.13 -39.46
N ALA A 193 9.65 24.75 -40.18
CA ALA A 193 9.04 26.02 -39.78
C ALA A 193 7.84 25.93 -38.82
N LYS A 194 7.34 24.72 -38.53
CA LYS A 194 6.14 24.52 -37.68
C LYS A 194 6.43 24.05 -36.27
N ASN A 195 7.72 23.81 -35.93
CA ASN A 195 8.18 23.39 -34.61
C ASN A 195 9.05 24.44 -33.92
N LEU A 196 8.74 25.71 -34.10
CA LEU A 196 9.27 26.84 -33.32
C LEU A 196 8.17 27.51 -32.55
#